data_1c5501446b40eefa7971f7fd45e02758
#
_entry.id   1c5501446b40eefa7971f7fd45e02758
#
_cell.length_a   1.000
_cell.length_b   1.000
_cell.length_c   1.000
_cell.angle_alpha   90.00
_cell.angle_beta   90.00
_cell.angle_gamma   90.00
#
_symmetry.space_group_name_H-M   'P 1'
#
loop_
_entity.id
_entity.type
_entity.pdbx_description
1 polymer ?
#
loop_
_entity_poly.entity_id
_entity_poly.type
_entity_poly.pdbx_seq_one_letter_code
_entity_poly.pdbx_strand_id
1 'polypeptide(L)'
;LRFQLMSKYKLKPESIVFLRGAQEEMFTKLLQLQLAPNPIEIVQWMYEHGVDKTINSYGFVEEDLKKIATSGTLKISKWTSSLNKELQNNQGHKEYFLNLKHAAYSQSKKILFVNRGVDITRPLSAQNDCFWWGYQNFSKLVNPYKTFLRIVRGYESKHQNNFQMSKDSVVCTLFKQPLTNKNILCGIFAENGDILDLFENN
;
A
#
# COMPACT_ATOMS: atom_id res chain seq x y z
N LEU A 1 7.51 13.42 -9.71
CA LEU A 1 6.78 12.66 -10.73
C LEU A 1 5.30 13.10 -10.81
N ARG A 2 4.46 13.01 -9.73
CA ARG A 2 3.02 13.34 -9.79
C ARG A 2 2.78 14.76 -10.31
N PHE A 3 3.41 15.78 -9.71
CA PHE A 3 3.28 17.17 -10.13
C PHE A 3 3.76 17.41 -11.57
N GLN A 4 4.83 16.74 -11.99
CA GLN A 4 5.33 16.84 -13.36
C GLN A 4 4.33 16.27 -14.37
N LEU A 5 3.73 15.12 -14.06
CA LEU A 5 2.70 14.51 -14.91
C LEU A 5 1.44 15.37 -14.96
N MET A 6 0.99 15.88 -13.81
CA MET A 6 -0.19 16.74 -13.76
C MET A 6 0.02 18.02 -14.57
N SER A 7 1.17 18.67 -14.45
CA SER A 7 1.51 19.87 -15.21
C SER A 7 1.62 19.58 -16.70
N LYS A 8 2.38 18.53 -17.07
CA LYS A 8 2.63 18.16 -18.47
C LYS A 8 1.33 17.82 -19.23
N TYR A 9 0.43 17.08 -18.58
CA TYR A 9 -0.79 16.58 -19.22
C TYR A 9 -2.05 17.31 -18.77
N LYS A 10 -1.93 18.42 -18.03
CA LYS A 10 -3.04 19.23 -17.49
C LYS A 10 -4.08 18.39 -16.74
N LEU A 11 -3.60 17.42 -15.94
CA LEU A 11 -4.45 16.50 -15.20
C LEU A 11 -4.91 17.13 -13.88
N LYS A 12 -6.11 16.73 -13.44
CA LYS A 12 -6.61 17.07 -12.11
C LYS A 12 -5.89 16.26 -11.03
N PRO A 13 -5.83 16.73 -9.77
CA PRO A 13 -5.17 16.02 -8.67
C PRO A 13 -5.69 14.59 -8.45
N GLU A 14 -6.98 14.37 -8.64
CA GLU A 14 -7.65 13.07 -8.51
C GLU A 14 -7.36 12.09 -9.64
N SER A 15 -6.77 12.56 -10.75
CA SER A 15 -6.42 11.69 -11.90
C SER A 15 -5.20 10.81 -11.64
N ILE A 16 -4.38 11.15 -10.65
CA ILE A 16 -3.19 10.37 -10.27
C ILE A 16 -3.26 10.05 -8.80
N VAL A 17 -3.48 8.78 -8.49
CA VAL A 17 -3.65 8.28 -7.11
C VAL A 17 -2.54 7.30 -6.78
N PHE A 18 -1.91 7.50 -5.63
CA PHE A 18 -1.03 6.50 -5.01
C PHE A 18 -1.80 5.78 -3.91
N LEU A 19 -1.75 4.46 -3.94
CA LEU A 19 -2.42 3.63 -2.95
C LEU A 19 -1.48 3.32 -1.78
N ARG A 20 -2.04 3.36 -0.57
CA ARG A 20 -1.37 2.98 0.66
C ARG A 20 -1.24 1.46 0.74
N GLY A 21 -0.03 0.97 0.95
CA GLY A 21 0.26 -0.42 1.22
C GLY A 21 0.50 -0.69 2.71
N ALA A 22 0.78 -1.95 3.04
CA ALA A 22 1.05 -2.39 4.39
C ALA A 22 2.29 -1.71 5.00
N GLN A 23 3.34 -1.49 4.20
CA GLN A 23 4.57 -0.84 4.67
C GLN A 23 4.32 0.62 5.07
N GLU A 24 3.58 1.37 4.24
CA GLU A 24 3.24 2.76 4.53
C GLU A 24 2.32 2.87 5.75
N GLU A 25 1.41 1.91 5.94
CA GLU A 25 0.55 1.87 7.13
C GLU A 25 1.36 1.57 8.39
N MET A 26 2.23 0.56 8.36
CA MET A 26 3.11 0.24 9.49
C MET A 26 4.02 1.40 9.83
N PHE A 27 4.64 2.05 8.84
CA PHE A 27 5.50 3.21 9.05
C PHE A 27 4.73 4.38 9.69
N THR A 28 3.50 4.65 9.23
CA THR A 28 2.64 5.68 9.83
C THR A 28 2.32 5.37 11.30
N LYS A 29 2.06 4.10 11.61
CA LYS A 29 1.82 3.66 13.01
C LYS A 29 3.09 3.71 13.85
N LEU A 30 4.25 3.41 13.26
CA LEU A 30 5.54 3.52 13.93
C LEU A 30 5.83 4.95 14.39
N LEU A 31 5.46 5.97 13.60
CA LEU A 31 5.59 7.38 14.01
C LEU A 31 4.72 7.74 15.24
N GLN A 32 3.78 6.88 15.62
CA GLN A 32 2.90 7.02 16.76
C GLN A 32 3.16 5.97 17.85
N LEU A 33 4.31 5.31 17.84
CA LEU A 33 4.65 4.18 18.71
C LEU A 33 4.51 4.51 20.21
N GLN A 34 4.72 5.77 20.59
CA GLN A 34 4.55 6.25 21.98
C GLN A 34 3.12 6.08 22.52
N LEU A 35 2.12 5.92 21.63
CA LEU A 35 0.71 5.70 21.99
C LEU A 35 0.35 4.21 22.07
N ALA A 36 1.28 3.33 21.74
CA ALA A 36 1.05 1.90 21.70
C ALA A 36 0.95 1.30 23.11
N PRO A 37 0.01 0.40 23.39
CA PRO A 37 -0.12 -0.26 24.67
C PRO A 37 1.06 -1.20 24.99
N ASN A 38 1.61 -1.86 23.95
CA ASN A 38 2.77 -2.74 24.05
C ASN A 38 3.77 -2.43 22.93
N PRO A 39 4.64 -1.41 23.08
CA PRO A 39 5.58 -1.01 22.05
C PRO A 39 6.56 -2.11 21.63
N ILE A 40 6.96 -2.99 22.57
CA ILE A 40 7.95 -4.04 22.33
C ILE A 40 7.42 -5.05 21.32
N GLU A 41 6.25 -5.62 21.58
CA GLU A 41 5.62 -6.59 20.66
C GLU A 41 5.31 -5.98 19.30
N ILE A 42 4.85 -4.73 19.29
CA ILE A 42 4.56 -4.02 18.04
C ILE A 42 5.82 -3.82 17.21
N VAL A 43 6.93 -3.40 17.82
CA VAL A 43 8.22 -3.24 17.13
C VAL A 43 8.72 -4.58 16.59
N GLN A 44 8.66 -5.63 17.39
CA GLN A 44 9.07 -6.97 16.95
C GLN A 44 8.24 -7.42 15.76
N TRP A 45 6.92 -7.32 15.84
CA TRP A 45 6.00 -7.66 14.76
C TRP A 45 6.26 -6.84 13.48
N MET A 46 6.52 -5.53 13.61
CA MET A 46 6.84 -4.66 12.47
C MET A 46 8.14 -5.09 11.78
N TYR A 47 9.15 -5.54 12.54
CA TYR A 47 10.40 -6.02 11.98
C TYR A 47 10.25 -7.33 11.23
N GLU A 48 9.46 -8.26 11.75
CA GLU A 48 9.12 -9.52 11.07
C GLU A 48 8.40 -9.25 9.73
N HIS A 49 7.83 -8.04 9.57
CA HIS A 49 7.14 -7.60 8.36
C HIS A 49 7.96 -6.60 7.51
N GLY A 50 9.24 -6.39 7.81
CA GLY A 50 10.18 -5.67 6.96
C GLY A 50 10.22 -4.15 7.15
N VAL A 51 9.72 -3.60 8.25
CA VAL A 51 9.80 -2.17 8.56
C VAL A 51 11.25 -1.72 8.86
N ASP A 52 12.10 -2.65 9.31
CA ASP A 52 13.53 -2.44 9.50
C ASP A 52 14.21 -1.79 8.29
N LYS A 53 13.93 -2.28 7.08
CA LYS A 53 14.49 -1.74 5.84
C LYS A 53 14.09 -0.28 5.62
N THR A 54 12.85 0.06 5.98
CA THR A 54 12.36 1.43 5.86
C THR A 54 13.05 2.36 6.86
N ILE A 55 13.16 1.98 8.14
CA ILE A 55 13.83 2.84 9.13
C ILE A 55 15.33 2.98 8.84
N ASN A 56 15.97 1.91 8.36
CA ASN A 56 17.37 1.95 7.96
C ASN A 56 17.63 2.93 6.81
N SER A 57 16.69 3.06 5.87
CA SER A 57 16.79 4.04 4.78
C SER A 57 16.76 5.49 5.25
N TYR A 58 16.24 5.76 6.46
CA TYR A 58 16.28 7.05 7.14
C TYR A 58 17.48 7.19 8.10
N GLY A 59 18.41 6.23 8.11
CA GLY A 59 19.62 6.26 8.94
C GLY A 59 19.42 5.79 10.38
N PHE A 60 18.32 5.12 10.70
CA PHE A 60 18.06 4.57 12.02
C PHE A 60 18.41 3.07 12.08
N VAL A 61 18.89 2.62 13.22
CA VAL A 61 19.33 1.24 13.43
C VAL A 61 18.27 0.45 14.19
N GLU A 62 18.06 -0.81 13.78
CA GLU A 62 17.05 -1.71 14.35
C GLU A 62 17.26 -1.93 15.85
N GLU A 63 18.52 -2.21 16.28
CA GLU A 63 18.86 -2.48 17.68
C GLU A 63 18.53 -1.31 18.59
N ASP A 64 18.66 -0.08 18.10
CA ASP A 64 18.34 1.12 18.87
C ASP A 64 16.84 1.22 19.14
N LEU A 65 15.99 0.93 18.15
CA LEU A 65 14.54 0.94 18.36
C LEU A 65 14.08 -0.15 19.34
N LYS A 66 14.66 -1.35 19.28
CA LYS A 66 14.36 -2.41 20.25
C LYS A 66 14.70 -1.99 21.69
N LYS A 67 15.85 -1.38 21.91
CA LYS A 67 16.26 -0.84 23.21
C LYS A 67 15.36 0.29 23.66
N ILE A 68 14.95 1.18 22.74
CA ILE A 68 14.10 2.33 23.02
C ILE A 68 12.70 1.87 23.37
N ALA A 69 12.15 0.85 22.72
CA ALA A 69 10.83 0.30 23.02
C ALA A 69 10.70 -0.21 24.47
N THR A 70 11.81 -0.66 25.09
CA THR A 70 11.85 -1.06 26.52
C THR A 70 12.09 0.11 27.48
N SER A 71 12.44 1.29 26.96
CA SER A 71 12.95 2.42 27.77
C SER A 71 11.90 3.44 28.19
N GLY A 72 10.62 3.17 27.92
CA GLY A 72 9.48 4.00 28.30
C GLY A 72 9.10 5.09 27.31
N THR A 73 7.89 5.60 27.46
CA THR A 73 7.19 6.49 26.52
C THR A 73 8.00 7.74 26.13
N LEU A 74 8.72 8.34 27.07
CA LEU A 74 9.49 9.55 26.77
C LEU A 74 10.62 9.31 25.77
N LYS A 75 11.34 8.19 25.89
CA LYS A 75 12.41 7.84 24.95
C LYS A 75 11.84 7.44 23.60
N ILE A 76 10.72 6.74 23.58
CA ILE A 76 9.98 6.41 22.36
C ILE A 76 9.55 7.71 21.66
N SER A 77 8.96 8.68 22.37
CA SER A 77 8.57 9.99 21.81
C SER A 77 9.74 10.74 21.20
N LYS A 78 10.89 10.77 21.85
CA LYS A 78 12.09 11.43 21.31
C LYS A 78 12.55 10.74 20.02
N TRP A 79 12.57 9.41 20.00
CA TRP A 79 12.98 8.64 18.82
C TRP A 79 12.01 8.83 17.65
N THR A 80 10.69 8.71 17.88
CA THR A 80 9.67 8.93 16.84
C THR A 80 9.69 10.36 16.31
N SER A 81 9.98 11.35 17.18
CA SER A 81 10.17 12.75 16.76
C SER A 81 11.39 12.91 15.86
N SER A 82 12.50 12.23 16.15
CA SER A 82 13.69 12.25 15.31
C SER A 82 13.42 11.61 13.95
N LEU A 83 12.73 10.46 13.91
CA LEU A 83 12.33 9.81 12.66
C LEU A 83 11.40 10.70 11.83
N ASN A 84 10.43 11.35 12.47
CA ASN A 84 9.53 12.30 11.80
C ASN A 84 10.28 13.53 11.24
N LYS A 85 11.31 14.00 11.94
CA LYS A 85 12.18 15.06 11.43
C LYS A 85 12.94 14.62 10.19
N GLU A 86 13.49 13.42 10.17
CA GLU A 86 14.16 12.88 8.98
C GLU A 86 13.19 12.67 7.81
N LEU A 87 11.96 12.23 8.08
CA LEU A 87 10.91 12.19 7.06
C LEU A 87 10.65 13.58 6.43
N GLN A 88 10.66 14.64 7.25
CA GLN A 88 10.46 16.01 6.77
C GLN A 88 11.68 16.58 6.03
N ASN A 89 12.90 16.19 6.42
CA ASN A 89 14.14 16.59 5.76
C ASN A 89 14.25 16.01 4.34
N ASN A 90 13.59 14.87 4.08
CA ASN A 90 13.55 14.26 2.77
C ASN A 90 12.43 14.85 1.93
N GLN A 91 12.78 15.64 0.92
CA GLN A 91 11.83 16.37 0.10
C GLN A 91 10.78 15.46 -0.54
N GLY A 92 9.50 15.78 -0.33
CA GLY A 92 8.37 15.08 -0.90
C GLY A 92 7.90 13.85 -0.14
N HIS A 93 8.66 13.36 0.86
CA HIS A 93 8.26 12.16 1.61
C HIS A 93 7.02 12.40 2.47
N LYS A 94 6.96 13.51 3.19
CA LYS A 94 5.79 13.89 3.98
C LYS A 94 4.55 14.05 3.11
N GLU A 95 4.67 14.74 1.99
CA GLU A 95 3.59 14.95 1.02
C GLU A 95 3.13 13.60 0.42
N TYR A 96 4.06 12.68 0.14
CA TYR A 96 3.72 11.32 -0.30
C TYR A 96 2.81 10.63 0.70
N PHE A 97 3.21 10.52 1.97
CA PHE A 97 2.41 9.87 3.01
C PHE A 97 1.04 10.52 3.24
N LEU A 98 0.96 11.85 3.18
CA LEU A 98 -0.30 12.59 3.35
C LEU A 98 -1.27 12.40 2.17
N ASN A 99 -0.76 12.13 0.97
CA ASN A 99 -1.57 12.00 -0.24
C ASN A 99 -1.96 10.56 -0.59
N LEU A 100 -1.45 9.56 0.13
CA LEU A 100 -1.82 8.17 -0.06
C LEU A 100 -3.31 7.94 0.20
N LYS A 101 -3.94 7.13 -0.65
CA LYS A 101 -5.34 6.72 -0.52
C LYS A 101 -5.43 5.23 -0.22
N HIS A 102 -6.47 4.82 0.49
CA HIS A 102 -6.69 3.41 0.79
C HIS A 102 -7.18 2.63 -0.42
N ALA A 103 -7.97 3.26 -1.27
CA ALA A 103 -8.48 2.72 -2.52
C ALA A 103 -8.71 3.84 -3.53
N ALA A 104 -8.82 3.48 -4.80
CA ALA A 104 -9.25 4.37 -5.88
C ALA A 104 -10.26 3.65 -6.75
N TYR A 105 -11.10 4.39 -7.45
CA TYR A 105 -12.04 3.82 -8.42
C TYR A 105 -12.14 4.67 -9.67
N SER A 106 -12.48 4.02 -10.79
CA SER A 106 -12.70 4.71 -12.06
C SER A 106 -13.89 5.66 -11.96
N GLN A 107 -13.94 6.68 -12.83
CA GLN A 107 -15.04 7.63 -12.89
C GLN A 107 -16.39 6.93 -13.14
N SER A 108 -16.41 5.88 -13.95
CA SER A 108 -17.59 5.03 -14.19
C SER A 108 -18.03 4.20 -12.99
N LYS A 109 -17.21 4.13 -11.92
CA LYS A 109 -17.39 3.25 -10.74
C LYS A 109 -17.48 1.76 -11.10
N LYS A 110 -16.86 1.35 -12.21
CA LYS A 110 -16.83 -0.06 -12.65
C LYS A 110 -15.55 -0.77 -12.21
N ILE A 111 -14.47 -0.03 -11.93
CA ILE A 111 -13.18 -0.57 -11.53
C ILE A 111 -12.83 -0.03 -10.15
N LEU A 112 -12.45 -0.92 -9.25
CA LEU A 112 -11.89 -0.60 -7.94
C LEU A 112 -10.40 -0.99 -7.92
N PHE A 113 -9.55 -0.08 -7.51
CA PHE A 113 -8.11 -0.31 -7.33
C PHE A 113 -7.79 -0.33 -5.84
N VAL A 114 -7.11 -1.38 -5.40
CA VAL A 114 -6.68 -1.59 -4.01
C VAL A 114 -5.23 -2.09 -3.98
N ASN A 115 -4.56 -1.94 -2.84
CA ASN A 115 -3.20 -2.48 -2.73
C ASN A 115 -3.21 -4.01 -2.66
N ARG A 116 -4.03 -4.61 -1.78
CA ARG A 116 -4.03 -6.04 -1.51
C ARG A 116 -5.37 -6.74 -1.71
N GLY A 117 -6.46 -6.15 -1.27
CA GLY A 117 -7.75 -6.83 -1.35
C GLY A 117 -8.93 -6.04 -0.81
N VAL A 118 -10.08 -6.71 -0.80
CA VAL A 118 -11.34 -6.20 -0.29
C VAL A 118 -12.14 -7.36 0.31
N ASP A 119 -12.85 -7.10 1.40
CA ASP A 119 -13.83 -8.01 1.96
C ASP A 119 -15.21 -7.65 1.38
N ILE A 120 -15.76 -8.52 0.53
CA ILE A 120 -17.03 -8.27 -0.16
C ILE A 120 -18.24 -8.31 0.78
N THR A 121 -18.10 -8.84 1.99
CA THR A 121 -19.17 -8.86 2.98
C THR A 121 -19.34 -7.52 3.68
N ARG A 122 -18.34 -6.62 3.57
CA ARG A 122 -18.33 -5.31 4.21
C ARG A 122 -18.63 -4.20 3.22
N PRO A 123 -19.20 -3.07 3.65
CA PRO A 123 -19.28 -1.89 2.83
C PRO A 123 -17.88 -1.30 2.57
N LEU A 124 -17.73 -0.55 1.47
CA LEU A 124 -16.44 0.04 1.07
C LEU A 124 -15.84 0.95 2.16
N SER A 125 -16.68 1.63 2.93
CA SER A 125 -16.29 2.49 4.05
C SER A 125 -15.81 1.74 5.31
N ALA A 126 -16.03 0.44 5.39
CA ALA A 126 -15.69 -0.39 6.55
C ALA A 126 -14.70 -1.52 6.23
N GLN A 127 -13.90 -1.34 5.19
CA GLN A 127 -12.89 -2.33 4.78
C GLN A 127 -11.70 -2.41 5.76
N ASN A 128 -11.45 -1.33 6.53
CA ASN A 128 -10.34 -1.25 7.48
C ASN A 128 -9.01 -1.68 6.85
N ASP A 129 -8.40 -2.73 7.38
CA ASP A 129 -7.10 -3.28 6.98
C ASP A 129 -7.13 -4.15 5.72
N CYS A 130 -8.31 -4.56 5.22
CA CYS A 130 -8.42 -5.40 4.02
C CYS A 130 -7.73 -4.77 2.81
N PHE A 131 -7.76 -3.45 2.69
CA PHE A 131 -7.16 -2.76 1.54
C PHE A 131 -5.64 -2.96 1.42
N TRP A 132 -4.92 -3.07 2.54
CA TRP A 132 -3.45 -3.17 2.55
C TRP A 132 -2.88 -4.46 3.15
N TRP A 133 -3.67 -5.24 3.93
CA TRP A 133 -3.30 -6.59 4.36
C TRP A 133 -3.85 -7.67 3.44
N GLY A 134 -4.94 -7.39 2.73
CA GLY A 134 -5.65 -8.34 1.91
C GLY A 134 -6.72 -9.11 2.69
N TYR A 135 -7.38 -10.00 1.96
CA TYR A 135 -8.44 -10.87 2.48
C TYR A 135 -8.24 -12.27 1.94
N GLN A 136 -8.37 -13.30 2.80
CA GLN A 136 -8.00 -14.68 2.47
C GLN A 136 -8.72 -15.25 1.24
N ASN A 137 -9.96 -14.85 1.01
CA ASN A 137 -10.77 -15.33 -0.11
C ASN A 137 -10.78 -14.38 -1.31
N PHE A 138 -9.92 -13.36 -1.34
CA PHE A 138 -9.94 -12.35 -2.39
C PHE A 138 -9.79 -12.94 -3.79
N SER A 139 -8.86 -13.87 -3.99
CA SER A 139 -8.63 -14.55 -5.28
C SER A 139 -9.78 -15.47 -5.73
N LYS A 140 -10.71 -15.81 -4.83
CA LYS A 140 -11.89 -16.64 -5.13
C LYS A 140 -13.11 -15.81 -5.52
N LEU A 141 -13.00 -14.51 -5.62
CA LEU A 141 -14.12 -13.65 -6.00
C LEU A 141 -14.48 -13.84 -7.46
N VAL A 142 -15.67 -14.34 -7.68
CA VAL A 142 -16.23 -14.57 -9.03
C VAL A 142 -17.37 -13.62 -9.36
N ASN A 143 -17.96 -12.97 -8.34
CA ASN A 143 -19.07 -12.05 -8.51
C ASN A 143 -18.62 -10.60 -8.31
N PRO A 144 -19.19 -9.64 -9.05
CA PRO A 144 -18.95 -8.22 -8.87
C PRO A 144 -19.19 -7.77 -7.42
N TYR A 145 -18.34 -6.86 -6.95
CA TYR A 145 -18.54 -6.23 -5.65
C TYR A 145 -19.29 -4.90 -5.84
N LYS A 146 -20.57 -4.88 -5.52
CA LYS A 146 -21.47 -3.74 -5.76
C LYS A 146 -21.50 -3.34 -7.24
N THR A 147 -21.09 -2.09 -7.56
CA THR A 147 -21.02 -1.59 -8.93
C THR A 147 -19.71 -1.95 -9.63
N PHE A 148 -18.73 -2.46 -8.88
CA PHE A 148 -17.40 -2.75 -9.42
C PHE A 148 -17.39 -4.11 -10.13
N LEU A 149 -17.27 -4.06 -11.43
CA LEU A 149 -17.16 -5.26 -12.28
C LEU A 149 -15.74 -5.84 -12.23
N ARG A 150 -14.74 -4.99 -11.95
CA ARG A 150 -13.33 -5.36 -11.85
C ARG A 150 -12.72 -4.82 -10.56
N ILE A 151 -11.95 -5.66 -9.87
CA ILE A 151 -11.11 -5.25 -8.74
C ILE A 151 -9.66 -5.54 -9.10
N VAL A 152 -8.87 -4.48 -9.14
CA VAL A 152 -7.45 -4.54 -9.48
C VAL A 152 -6.65 -4.39 -8.19
N ARG A 153 -5.76 -5.34 -7.91
CA ARG A 153 -4.80 -5.24 -6.81
C ARG A 153 -3.37 -5.23 -7.34
N GLY A 154 -2.48 -4.57 -6.59
CA GLY A 154 -1.08 -4.47 -6.98
C GLY A 154 -0.32 -5.77 -6.81
N TYR A 155 -0.49 -6.46 -5.67
CA TYR A 155 0.40 -7.55 -5.28
C TYR A 155 -0.28 -8.61 -4.39
N GLU A 156 0.19 -9.87 -4.51
CA GLU A 156 -0.13 -10.97 -3.59
C GLU A 156 1.13 -11.71 -3.14
N SER A 157 1.34 -11.81 -1.82
CA SER A 157 2.55 -12.41 -1.25
C SER A 157 2.57 -13.94 -1.24
N LYS A 158 1.44 -14.61 -1.40
CA LYS A 158 1.29 -16.05 -1.14
C LYS A 158 1.31 -16.93 -2.40
N HIS A 159 1.17 -16.40 -3.58
CA HIS A 159 1.14 -17.18 -4.81
C HIS A 159 2.33 -16.86 -5.71
N GLN A 160 3.29 -17.77 -5.71
CA GLN A 160 4.56 -17.63 -6.41
C GLN A 160 4.47 -17.82 -7.94
N ASN A 161 3.38 -18.30 -8.50
CA ASN A 161 3.56 -18.91 -9.81
C ASN A 161 2.55 -18.61 -10.92
N ASN A 162 1.51 -17.83 -10.78
CA ASN A 162 0.70 -17.54 -11.97
C ASN A 162 -0.02 -16.20 -11.87
N PHE A 163 0.35 -15.34 -12.77
CA PHE A 163 -0.44 -14.24 -13.25
C PHE A 163 -1.65 -14.82 -14.00
N GLN A 164 -2.70 -15.12 -13.27
CA GLN A 164 -3.96 -15.48 -13.89
C GLN A 164 -4.78 -14.21 -14.10
N MET A 165 -4.58 -13.60 -15.26
CA MET A 165 -5.60 -12.73 -15.82
C MET A 165 -6.54 -13.57 -16.67
N SER A 166 -7.67 -13.87 -16.10
CA SER A 166 -8.83 -14.27 -16.88
C SER A 166 -9.61 -13.02 -17.26
N LYS A 167 -9.96 -12.89 -18.54
CA LYS A 167 -10.87 -11.82 -18.98
C LYS A 167 -12.24 -11.91 -18.28
N ASP A 168 -12.58 -13.07 -17.79
CA ASP A 168 -13.87 -13.38 -17.13
C ASP A 168 -13.77 -13.26 -15.61
N SER A 169 -12.58 -13.00 -15.04
CA SER A 169 -12.39 -12.87 -13.61
C SER A 169 -12.66 -11.45 -13.14
N VAL A 170 -13.39 -11.33 -12.03
CA VAL A 170 -13.60 -10.05 -11.32
C VAL A 170 -12.29 -9.48 -10.81
N VAL A 171 -11.33 -10.35 -10.44
CA VAL A 171 -10.06 -9.97 -9.83
C VAL A 171 -8.94 -9.93 -10.85
N CYS A 172 -8.14 -8.87 -10.81
CA CYS A 172 -6.87 -8.74 -11.50
C CYS A 172 -5.75 -8.45 -10.51
N THR A 173 -4.66 -9.22 -10.54
CA THR A 173 -3.44 -8.99 -9.74
C THR A 173 -2.31 -8.59 -10.66
N LEU A 174 -1.72 -7.40 -10.44
CA LEU A 174 -0.70 -6.85 -11.35
C LEU A 174 0.71 -7.40 -11.12
N PHE A 175 1.08 -7.80 -9.91
CA PHE A 175 2.44 -8.25 -9.60
C PHE A 175 2.49 -9.72 -9.20
N LYS A 176 3.44 -10.46 -9.81
CA LYS A 176 3.69 -11.89 -9.53
C LYS A 176 4.61 -12.15 -8.35
N GLN A 177 5.57 -11.25 -8.09
CA GLN A 177 6.66 -11.48 -7.12
C GLN A 177 6.99 -10.21 -6.35
N PRO A 178 7.58 -10.34 -5.13
CA PRO A 178 8.16 -9.19 -4.47
C PRO A 178 9.24 -8.56 -5.36
N LEU A 179 9.37 -7.26 -5.28
CA LEU A 179 10.22 -6.35 -6.07
C LEU A 179 11.73 -6.68 -6.07
N THR A 180 12.12 -7.94 -6.17
CA THR A 180 13.52 -8.33 -6.39
C THR A 180 13.98 -8.05 -7.83
N ASN A 181 13.04 -7.95 -8.77
CA ASN A 181 13.30 -7.55 -10.15
C ASN A 181 12.73 -6.15 -10.36
N LYS A 182 13.52 -5.28 -10.96
CA LYS A 182 13.22 -3.86 -11.25
C LYS A 182 12.04 -3.65 -12.23
N ASN A 183 11.27 -4.68 -12.52
CA ASN A 183 10.21 -4.62 -13.53
C ASN A 183 8.92 -4.08 -12.94
N ILE A 184 8.43 -3.01 -13.54
CA ILE A 184 7.13 -2.42 -13.25
C ILE A 184 6.14 -2.98 -14.26
N LEU A 185 5.05 -3.56 -13.79
CA LEU A 185 3.94 -3.98 -14.61
C LEU A 185 2.89 -2.87 -14.68
N CYS A 186 2.46 -2.54 -15.88
CA CYS A 186 1.42 -1.56 -16.14
C CYS A 186 0.23 -2.21 -16.82
N GLY A 187 -0.98 -1.92 -16.34
CA GLY A 187 -2.23 -2.40 -16.95
C GLY A 187 -3.07 -1.24 -17.47
N ILE A 188 -3.62 -1.40 -18.67
CA ILE A 188 -4.60 -0.49 -19.27
C ILE A 188 -5.98 -1.16 -19.21
N PHE A 189 -6.95 -0.45 -18.69
CA PHE A 189 -8.31 -0.94 -18.50
C PHE A 189 -9.30 -0.04 -19.24
N ALA A 190 -10.30 -0.66 -19.88
CA ALA A 190 -11.46 0.05 -20.41
C ALA A 190 -12.38 0.51 -19.26
N GLU A 191 -13.27 1.44 -19.52
CA GLU A 191 -14.22 1.95 -18.51
C GLU A 191 -15.15 0.87 -17.93
N ASN A 192 -15.45 -0.17 -18.70
CA ASN A 192 -16.27 -1.31 -18.28
C ASN A 192 -15.50 -2.34 -17.42
N GLY A 193 -14.18 -2.14 -17.26
CA GLY A 193 -13.31 -3.02 -16.48
C GLY A 193 -12.58 -4.09 -17.30
N ASP A 194 -12.75 -4.12 -18.60
CA ASP A 194 -11.98 -5.02 -19.46
C ASP A 194 -10.52 -4.62 -19.49
N ILE A 195 -9.66 -5.62 -19.58
CA ILE A 195 -8.22 -5.41 -19.69
C ILE A 195 -7.88 -5.24 -21.16
N LEU A 196 -7.39 -4.06 -21.50
CA LEU A 196 -7.01 -3.74 -22.88
C LEU A 196 -5.59 -4.16 -23.17
N ASP A 197 -4.66 -3.91 -22.25
CA ASP A 197 -3.26 -4.25 -22.42
C ASP A 197 -2.53 -4.40 -21.09
N LEU A 198 -1.43 -5.14 -21.11
CA LEU A 198 -0.49 -5.30 -20.00
C LEU A 198 0.94 -5.31 -20.53
N PHE A 199 1.77 -4.49 -19.96
CA PHE A 199 3.17 -4.41 -20.33
C PHE A 199 4.09 -4.27 -19.12
N GLU A 200 5.27 -4.84 -19.25
CA GLU A 200 6.37 -4.71 -18.30
C GLU A 200 7.44 -3.80 -18.92
N ASN A 201 8.08 -2.98 -18.07
CA ASN A 201 9.30 -2.34 -18.53
C ASN A 201 10.41 -3.39 -18.61
N ASN A 202 11.07 -3.49 -19.74
CA ASN A 202 12.28 -4.26 -19.94
C ASN A 202 13.49 -3.55 -19.32
#